data_e6a3075720744eca583035d6c90fbf98
#
_entry.id   e6a3075720744eca583035d6c90fbf98
#
_cell.length_a   1.000
_cell.length_b   1.000
_cell.length_c   1.000
_cell.angle_alpha   90.00
_cell.angle_beta   90.00
_cell.angle_gamma   90.00
#
_symmetry.space_group_name_H-M   'P 1'
#
loop_
_entity.id
_entity.type
_entity.pdbx_description
1 polymer ?
#
loop_
_entity_poly.entity_id
_entity_poly.type
_entity_poly.pdbx_seq_one_letter_code
_entity_poly.pdbx_strand_id
1 'polypeptide(L)'
;MVTIQEVEEKLKGMSDFLKIEYLEALSKKQNPLDVGKYIRQQLAKVYSDKGMYSNAARQLEAWADMSVTFKEKIEAYLQEVEMWIRAGEYVTAEDIMKRALANATVAEKASIKERVKQAYKNQAALFEKRNERNKALKIYEKLYSIETNPSEKEFLRQKLLELYDKTGKVREYMMLKDKK
;
A
#
# COMPACT_ATOMS: atom_id res chain seq x y z
N MET A 1 -14.88 10.32 28.40
CA MET A 1 -14.12 10.21 27.16
C MET A 1 -13.63 8.78 27.06
N VAL A 2 -13.71 8.18 25.88
CA VAL A 2 -13.24 6.79 25.69
C VAL A 2 -11.71 6.75 25.68
N THR A 3 -11.11 5.74 26.29
CA THR A 3 -9.65 5.50 26.30
C THR A 3 -9.27 4.40 25.33
N ILE A 4 -7.97 4.33 24.95
CA ILE A 4 -7.45 3.26 24.08
C ILE A 4 -7.70 1.89 24.72
N GLN A 5 -7.48 1.74 26.03
CA GLN A 5 -7.69 0.49 26.74
C GLN A 5 -9.15 0.03 26.69
N GLU A 6 -10.10 0.95 26.86
CA GLU A 6 -11.54 0.61 26.75
C GLU A 6 -11.91 0.18 25.32
N VAL A 7 -11.30 0.78 24.30
CA VAL A 7 -11.49 0.36 22.89
C VAL A 7 -10.93 -1.04 22.69
N GLU A 8 -9.71 -1.31 23.16
CA GLU A 8 -9.06 -2.63 23.05
C GLU A 8 -9.88 -3.74 23.73
N GLU A 9 -10.34 -3.48 24.95
CA GLU A 9 -11.16 -4.44 25.68
C GLU A 9 -12.48 -4.74 24.93
N LYS A 10 -13.12 -3.72 24.40
CA LYS A 10 -14.34 -3.88 23.61
C LYS A 10 -14.13 -4.66 22.32
N LEU A 11 -12.98 -4.49 21.67
CA LEU A 11 -12.67 -5.21 20.43
C LEU A 11 -12.39 -6.71 20.67
N LYS A 12 -12.03 -7.10 21.88
CA LYS A 12 -11.82 -8.52 22.24
C LYS A 12 -13.11 -9.30 22.05
N GLY A 13 -13.04 -10.38 21.31
CA GLY A 13 -14.19 -11.26 21.07
C GLY A 13 -15.23 -10.75 20.06
N MET A 14 -15.09 -9.54 19.50
CA MET A 14 -15.96 -9.08 18.43
C MET A 14 -15.58 -9.73 17.10
N SER A 15 -16.59 -10.07 16.30
CA SER A 15 -16.37 -10.39 14.87
C SER A 15 -15.88 -9.14 14.11
N ASP A 16 -15.20 -9.35 12.98
CA ASP A 16 -14.67 -8.22 12.20
C ASP A 16 -15.76 -7.24 11.75
N PHE A 17 -16.95 -7.74 11.45
CA PHE A 17 -18.08 -6.88 11.09
C PHE A 17 -18.48 -5.96 12.27
N LEU A 18 -18.61 -6.51 13.46
CA LEU A 18 -18.92 -5.73 14.66
C LEU A 18 -17.80 -4.77 15.04
N LYS A 19 -16.52 -5.14 14.80
CA LYS A 19 -15.39 -4.24 15.00
C LYS A 19 -15.49 -3.02 14.08
N ILE A 20 -15.80 -3.24 12.81
CA ILE A 20 -15.97 -2.14 11.83
C ILE A 20 -17.08 -1.22 12.30
N GLU A 21 -18.27 -1.74 12.57
CA GLU A 21 -19.43 -0.95 13.01
C GLU A 21 -19.12 -0.13 14.28
N TYR A 22 -18.52 -0.77 15.28
CA TYR A 22 -18.14 -0.11 16.53
C TYR A 22 -17.11 1.01 16.33
N LEU A 23 -16.05 0.71 15.59
CA LEU A 23 -14.97 1.68 15.34
C LEU A 23 -15.43 2.82 14.43
N GLU A 24 -16.29 2.57 13.44
CA GLU A 24 -16.90 3.62 12.62
C GLU A 24 -17.79 4.54 13.46
N ALA A 25 -18.60 3.98 14.35
CA ALA A 25 -19.42 4.77 15.25
C ALA A 25 -18.57 5.64 16.19
N LEU A 26 -17.46 5.11 16.70
CA LEU A 26 -16.50 5.87 17.51
C LEU A 26 -15.79 6.95 16.70
N SER A 27 -15.40 6.66 15.45
CA SER A 27 -14.66 7.60 14.60
C SER A 27 -15.44 8.89 14.26
N LYS A 28 -16.77 8.83 14.36
CA LYS A 28 -17.68 9.99 14.15
C LYS A 28 -17.86 10.84 15.40
N LYS A 29 -17.40 10.37 16.54
CA LYS A 29 -17.49 11.10 17.81
C LYS A 29 -16.25 11.96 18.02
N GLN A 30 -16.38 12.99 18.85
CA GLN A 30 -15.23 13.76 19.30
C GLN A 30 -14.40 12.92 20.28
N ASN A 31 -13.19 12.57 19.89
CA ASN A 31 -12.25 11.79 20.67
C ASN A 31 -10.97 12.58 20.94
N PRO A 32 -10.23 12.27 22.01
CA PRO A 32 -8.83 12.72 22.15
C PRO A 32 -8.01 12.31 20.92
N LEU A 33 -6.99 13.08 20.60
CA LEU A 33 -6.21 12.90 19.37
C LEU A 33 -5.58 11.51 19.25
N ASP A 34 -5.01 11.01 20.34
CA ASP A 34 -4.40 9.69 20.44
C ASP A 34 -5.43 8.56 20.24
N VAL A 35 -6.59 8.68 20.86
CA VAL A 35 -7.71 7.73 20.68
C VAL A 35 -8.23 7.77 19.25
N GLY A 36 -8.40 8.96 18.68
CA GLY A 36 -8.83 9.13 17.29
C GLY A 36 -7.88 8.45 16.31
N LYS A 37 -6.57 8.64 16.47
CA LYS A 37 -5.53 7.98 15.67
C LYS A 37 -5.59 6.46 15.82
N TYR A 38 -5.68 5.97 17.05
CA TYR A 38 -5.79 4.54 17.32
C TYR A 38 -7.01 3.91 16.62
N ILE A 39 -8.18 4.55 16.70
CA ILE A 39 -9.40 4.10 16.03
C ILE A 39 -9.17 3.99 14.51
N ARG A 40 -8.54 4.98 13.88
CA ARG A 40 -8.25 4.96 12.45
C ARG A 40 -7.30 3.83 12.07
N GLN A 41 -6.27 3.59 12.85
CA GLN A 41 -5.34 2.48 12.65
C GLN A 41 -6.04 1.11 12.78
N GLN A 42 -6.90 0.93 13.79
CA GLN A 42 -7.65 -0.32 13.97
C GLN A 42 -8.65 -0.55 12.82
N LEU A 43 -9.36 0.49 12.37
CA LEU A 43 -10.23 0.42 11.20
C LEU A 43 -9.46 0.01 9.95
N ALA A 44 -8.32 0.65 9.68
CA ALA A 44 -7.48 0.33 8.54
C ALA A 44 -7.03 -1.14 8.58
N LYS A 45 -6.65 -1.64 9.76
CA LYS A 45 -6.27 -3.05 9.95
C LYS A 45 -7.42 -3.99 9.62
N VAL A 46 -8.59 -3.79 10.22
CA VAL A 46 -9.75 -4.68 10.02
C VAL A 46 -10.21 -4.66 8.56
N TYR A 47 -10.24 -3.48 7.92
CA TYR A 47 -10.55 -3.37 6.49
C TYR A 47 -9.51 -4.09 5.62
N SER A 48 -8.22 -3.96 5.92
CA SER A 48 -7.14 -4.65 5.21
C SER A 48 -7.28 -6.18 5.32
N ASP A 49 -7.56 -6.69 6.52
CA ASP A 49 -7.76 -8.12 6.79
C ASP A 49 -8.96 -8.69 6.00
N LYS A 50 -9.96 -7.85 5.72
CA LYS A 50 -11.13 -8.18 4.88
C LYS A 50 -10.90 -7.97 3.38
N GLY A 51 -9.73 -7.51 2.95
CA GLY A 51 -9.46 -7.18 1.55
C GLY A 51 -10.13 -5.88 1.08
N MET A 52 -10.69 -5.09 1.98
CA MET A 52 -11.32 -3.79 1.71
C MET A 52 -10.27 -2.68 1.66
N TYR A 53 -9.30 -2.83 0.76
CA TYR A 53 -8.07 -2.02 0.75
C TYR A 53 -8.32 -0.52 0.54
N SER A 54 -9.26 -0.14 -0.31
CA SER A 54 -9.63 1.27 -0.50
C SER A 54 -10.20 1.91 0.77
N ASN A 55 -10.98 1.14 1.56
CA ASN A 55 -11.50 1.61 2.84
C ASN A 55 -10.37 1.74 3.86
N ALA A 56 -9.45 0.77 3.90
CA ALA A 56 -8.25 0.83 4.74
C ALA A 56 -7.42 2.08 4.43
N ALA A 57 -7.15 2.35 3.15
CA ALA A 57 -6.39 3.50 2.70
C ALA A 57 -6.99 4.83 3.17
N ARG A 58 -8.32 5.00 3.06
CA ARG A 58 -9.02 6.21 3.55
C ARG A 58 -8.88 6.41 5.06
N GLN A 59 -8.80 5.32 5.84
CA GLN A 59 -8.57 5.45 7.29
C GLN A 59 -7.13 5.88 7.59
N LEU A 60 -6.17 5.41 6.78
CA LEU A 60 -4.77 5.80 6.89
C LEU A 60 -4.53 7.25 6.46
N GLU A 61 -5.25 7.74 5.43
CA GLU A 61 -5.29 9.17 5.08
C GLU A 61 -5.77 10.01 6.25
N ALA A 62 -6.90 9.63 6.87
CA ALA A 62 -7.40 10.33 8.05
C ALA A 62 -6.42 10.29 9.24
N TRP A 63 -5.66 9.20 9.40
CA TRP A 63 -4.58 9.14 10.39
C TRP A 63 -3.44 10.11 10.03
N ALA A 64 -3.02 10.17 8.76
CA ALA A 64 -2.00 11.12 8.31
C ALA A 64 -2.40 12.57 8.58
N ASP A 65 -3.68 12.93 8.38
CA ASP A 65 -4.21 14.27 8.66
C ASP A 65 -4.20 14.61 10.16
N MET A 66 -4.36 13.61 11.02
CA MET A 66 -4.29 13.75 12.48
C MET A 66 -2.85 13.74 13.01
N SER A 67 -1.87 13.41 12.17
CA SER A 67 -0.47 13.25 12.60
C SER A 67 0.21 14.59 12.81
N VAL A 68 0.83 14.78 13.98
CA VAL A 68 1.49 16.02 14.38
C VAL A 68 2.94 16.08 13.90
N THR A 69 3.63 14.94 13.86
CA THR A 69 5.03 14.85 13.43
C THR A 69 5.16 14.39 11.99
N PHE A 70 6.19 14.88 11.29
CA PHE A 70 6.50 14.42 9.94
C PHE A 70 6.77 12.91 9.89
N LYS A 71 7.44 12.36 10.89
CA LYS A 71 7.73 10.92 10.97
C LYS A 71 6.45 10.08 11.01
N GLU A 72 5.50 10.46 11.86
CA GLU A 72 4.21 9.78 11.96
C GLU A 72 3.40 9.93 10.67
N LYS A 73 3.43 11.11 10.07
CA LYS A 73 2.74 11.40 8.81
C LYS A 73 3.28 10.57 7.64
N ILE A 74 4.61 10.46 7.54
CA ILE A 74 5.29 9.61 6.55
C ILE A 74 4.89 8.14 6.74
N GLU A 75 4.86 7.65 7.98
CA GLU A 75 4.47 6.27 8.26
C GLU A 75 3.02 5.99 7.84
N ALA A 76 2.10 6.91 8.13
CA ALA A 76 0.71 6.81 7.70
C ALA A 76 0.59 6.78 6.17
N TYR A 77 1.27 7.68 5.46
CA TYR A 77 1.30 7.68 3.99
C TYR A 77 1.90 6.40 3.41
N LEU A 78 2.94 5.83 4.01
CA LEU A 78 3.53 4.60 3.49
C LEU A 78 2.59 3.40 3.63
N GLN A 79 1.87 3.32 4.73
CA GLN A 79 0.82 2.31 4.89
C GLN A 79 -0.35 2.55 3.91
N GLU A 80 -0.74 3.80 3.70
CA GLU A 80 -1.76 4.18 2.72
C GLU A 80 -1.37 3.78 1.29
N VAL A 81 -0.13 4.05 0.88
CA VAL A 81 0.43 3.62 -0.41
C VAL A 81 0.32 2.11 -0.58
N GLU A 82 0.66 1.34 0.46
CA GLU A 82 0.55 -0.12 0.41
C GLU A 82 -0.90 -0.57 0.18
N MET A 83 -1.85 0.06 0.84
CA MET A 83 -3.28 -0.26 0.65
C MET A 83 -3.76 0.08 -0.75
N TRP A 84 -3.36 1.22 -1.32
CA TRP A 84 -3.71 1.59 -2.70
C TRP A 84 -3.07 0.66 -3.73
N ILE A 85 -1.83 0.19 -3.51
CA ILE A 85 -1.19 -0.84 -4.36
C ILE A 85 -2.01 -2.13 -4.32
N ARG A 86 -2.44 -2.58 -3.14
CA ARG A 86 -3.28 -3.78 -2.98
C ARG A 86 -4.67 -3.61 -3.60
N ALA A 87 -5.22 -2.41 -3.59
CA ALA A 87 -6.48 -2.06 -4.24
C ALA A 87 -6.36 -2.04 -5.78
N GLY A 88 -5.13 -1.95 -6.33
CA GLY A 88 -4.88 -1.80 -7.77
C GLY A 88 -4.90 -0.35 -8.25
N GLU A 89 -4.99 0.60 -7.34
CA GLU A 89 -5.06 2.05 -7.61
C GLU A 89 -3.65 2.66 -7.62
N TYR A 90 -2.87 2.31 -8.65
CA TYR A 90 -1.43 2.65 -8.71
C TYR A 90 -1.15 4.14 -8.88
N VAL A 91 -2.04 4.89 -9.57
CA VAL A 91 -1.91 6.34 -9.74
C VAL A 91 -2.06 7.04 -8.39
N THR A 92 -3.08 6.67 -7.63
CA THR A 92 -3.31 7.20 -6.27
C THR A 92 -2.13 6.85 -5.35
N ALA A 93 -1.64 5.60 -5.41
CA ALA A 93 -0.46 5.19 -4.64
C ALA A 93 0.76 6.06 -4.92
N GLU A 94 1.00 6.43 -6.20
CA GLU A 94 2.10 7.34 -6.56
C GLU A 94 1.92 8.75 -6.02
N ASP A 95 0.71 9.27 -6.03
CA ASP A 95 0.44 10.62 -5.53
C ASP A 95 0.62 10.68 -3.99
N ILE A 96 0.20 9.63 -3.27
CA ILE A 96 0.46 9.55 -1.83
C ILE A 96 1.95 9.36 -1.55
N MET A 97 2.69 8.57 -2.36
CA MET A 97 4.14 8.46 -2.24
C MET A 97 4.83 9.83 -2.40
N LYS A 98 4.38 10.66 -3.35
CA LYS A 98 4.90 12.04 -3.49
C LYS A 98 4.67 12.87 -2.25
N ARG A 99 3.50 12.74 -1.59
CA ARG A 99 3.21 13.41 -0.31
C ARG A 99 4.16 12.93 0.79
N ALA A 100 4.42 11.62 0.90
CA ALA A 100 5.40 11.09 1.84
C ALA A 100 6.81 11.67 1.60
N LEU A 101 7.26 11.70 0.34
CA LEU A 101 8.56 12.24 -0.06
C LEU A 101 8.68 13.76 0.20
N ALA A 102 7.59 14.52 0.08
CA ALA A 102 7.56 15.95 0.38
C ALA A 102 7.75 16.26 1.87
N ASN A 103 7.35 15.34 2.76
CA ASN A 103 7.51 15.47 4.20
C ASN A 103 8.83 14.85 4.73
N ALA A 104 9.62 14.22 3.86
CA ALA A 104 10.81 13.47 4.22
C ALA A 104 12.09 14.27 4.04
N THR A 105 13.06 14.02 4.90
CA THR A 105 14.45 14.47 4.74
C THR A 105 15.12 13.77 3.55
N VAL A 106 16.23 14.33 3.07
CA VAL A 106 17.00 13.74 1.96
C VAL A 106 17.43 12.30 2.28
N ALA A 107 17.82 12.02 3.52
CA ALA A 107 18.23 10.68 3.95
C ALA A 107 17.07 9.67 3.95
N GLU A 108 15.87 10.11 4.29
CA GLU A 108 14.68 9.24 4.35
C GLU A 108 14.10 8.90 2.98
N LYS A 109 14.30 9.77 1.97
CA LYS A 109 13.72 9.57 0.62
C LYS A 109 14.12 8.26 -0.04
N ALA A 110 15.35 7.82 0.15
CA ALA A 110 15.82 6.54 -0.41
C ALA A 110 15.07 5.35 0.24
N SER A 111 14.94 5.37 1.56
CA SER A 111 14.22 4.34 2.32
C SER A 111 12.73 4.29 1.95
N ILE A 112 12.09 5.44 1.78
CA ILE A 112 10.69 5.53 1.34
C ILE A 112 10.50 4.87 -0.03
N LYS A 113 11.34 5.22 -1.00
CA LYS A 113 11.28 4.64 -2.35
C LYS A 113 11.47 3.13 -2.32
N GLU A 114 12.42 2.64 -1.52
CA GLU A 114 12.68 1.20 -1.41
C GLU A 114 11.51 0.48 -0.76
N ARG A 115 10.91 1.03 0.28
CA ARG A 115 9.72 0.45 0.93
C ARG A 115 8.53 0.35 -0.03
N VAL A 116 8.28 1.39 -0.84
CA VAL A 116 7.22 1.37 -1.86
C VAL A 116 7.54 0.35 -2.95
N LYS A 117 8.79 0.29 -3.41
CA LYS A 117 9.22 -0.73 -4.38
C LYS A 117 9.00 -2.14 -3.86
N GLN A 118 9.31 -2.38 -2.57
CA GLN A 118 9.07 -3.67 -1.94
C GLN A 118 7.57 -4.00 -1.85
N ALA A 119 6.69 -3.03 -1.58
CA ALA A 119 5.25 -3.23 -1.60
C ALA A 119 4.74 -3.67 -2.99
N TYR A 120 5.24 -3.06 -4.06
CA TYR A 120 4.96 -3.51 -5.43
C TYR A 120 5.47 -4.93 -5.70
N LYS A 121 6.72 -5.25 -5.30
CA LYS A 121 7.29 -6.61 -5.45
C LYS A 121 6.43 -7.66 -4.75
N ASN A 122 6.01 -7.38 -3.51
CA ASN A 122 5.16 -8.28 -2.72
C ASN A 122 3.80 -8.52 -3.41
N GLN A 123 3.21 -7.46 -3.95
CA GLN A 123 1.93 -7.56 -4.66
C GLN A 123 2.06 -8.33 -5.98
N ALA A 124 3.14 -8.13 -6.74
CA ALA A 124 3.43 -8.88 -7.96
C ALA A 124 3.58 -10.38 -7.65
N ALA A 125 4.35 -10.72 -6.61
CA ALA A 125 4.53 -12.11 -6.18
C ALA A 125 3.19 -12.76 -5.75
N LEU A 126 2.30 -12.00 -5.09
CA LEU A 126 0.97 -12.49 -4.73
C LEU A 126 0.13 -12.80 -5.96
N PHE A 127 0.17 -11.94 -6.99
CA PHE A 127 -0.55 -12.17 -8.24
C PHE A 127 0.02 -13.36 -9.03
N GLU A 128 1.36 -13.54 -9.05
CA GLU A 128 1.97 -14.74 -9.64
C GLU A 128 1.48 -16.02 -8.93
N LYS A 129 1.48 -16.03 -7.60
CA LYS A 129 1.01 -17.16 -6.79
C LYS A 129 -0.47 -17.51 -7.07
N ARG A 130 -1.29 -16.49 -7.38
CA ARG A 130 -2.71 -16.65 -7.74
C ARG A 130 -2.93 -16.91 -9.23
N ASN A 131 -1.86 -17.00 -10.02
CA ASN A 131 -1.91 -17.12 -11.48
C ASN A 131 -2.64 -15.95 -12.19
N GLU A 132 -2.67 -14.78 -11.54
CA GLU A 132 -3.26 -13.53 -12.06
C GLU A 132 -2.23 -12.78 -12.92
N ARG A 133 -1.74 -13.44 -13.99
CA ARG A 133 -0.60 -13.01 -14.81
C ARG A 133 -0.70 -11.58 -15.34
N ASN A 134 -1.88 -11.17 -15.81
CA ASN A 134 -2.08 -9.82 -16.35
C ASN A 134 -1.95 -8.73 -15.26
N LYS A 135 -2.32 -9.03 -14.02
CA LYS A 135 -2.14 -8.09 -12.90
C LYS A 135 -0.67 -8.02 -12.48
N ALA A 136 -0.01 -9.18 -12.37
CA ALA A 136 1.43 -9.23 -12.09
C ALA A 136 2.23 -8.46 -13.16
N LEU A 137 1.88 -8.65 -14.43
CA LEU A 137 2.53 -7.98 -15.56
C LEU A 137 2.51 -6.46 -15.43
N LYS A 138 1.35 -5.86 -15.13
CA LYS A 138 1.23 -4.40 -14.92
C LYS A 138 2.17 -3.87 -13.83
N ILE A 139 2.33 -4.63 -12.76
CA ILE A 139 3.23 -4.25 -11.67
C ILE A 139 4.70 -4.37 -12.10
N TYR A 140 5.07 -5.44 -12.79
CA TYR A 140 6.43 -5.60 -13.28
C TYR A 140 6.81 -4.58 -14.35
N GLU A 141 5.87 -4.19 -15.24
CA GLU A 141 6.06 -3.07 -16.18
C GLU A 141 6.35 -1.76 -15.41
N LYS A 142 5.60 -1.51 -14.33
CA LYS A 142 5.81 -0.34 -13.48
C LYS A 142 7.17 -0.38 -12.80
N LEU A 143 7.51 -1.50 -12.15
CA LEU A 143 8.81 -1.67 -11.49
C LEU A 143 9.97 -1.49 -12.47
N TYR A 144 9.87 -2.09 -13.67
CA TYR A 144 10.90 -1.96 -14.72
C TYR A 144 11.08 -0.51 -15.18
N SER A 145 10.00 0.26 -15.24
CA SER A 145 10.05 1.66 -15.67
C SER A 145 10.77 2.58 -14.68
N ILE A 146 10.73 2.26 -13.39
CA ILE A 146 11.31 3.08 -12.32
C ILE A 146 12.65 2.55 -11.80
N GLU A 147 13.03 1.31 -12.17
CA GLU A 147 14.25 0.68 -11.67
C GLU A 147 15.50 1.28 -12.34
N THR A 148 16.47 1.66 -11.54
CA THR A 148 17.75 2.23 -11.98
C THR A 148 18.95 1.30 -11.75
N ASN A 149 18.81 0.31 -10.84
CA ASN A 149 19.86 -0.66 -10.60
C ASN A 149 19.92 -1.66 -11.78
N PRO A 150 21.09 -1.82 -12.46
CA PRO A 150 21.17 -2.66 -13.65
C PRO A 150 20.83 -4.14 -13.40
N SER A 151 21.26 -4.71 -12.27
CA SER A 151 20.99 -6.10 -11.93
C SER A 151 19.53 -6.37 -11.67
N GLU A 152 18.88 -5.48 -10.90
CA GLU A 152 17.43 -5.53 -10.63
C GLU A 152 16.63 -5.33 -11.92
N LYS A 153 17.07 -4.40 -12.76
CA LYS A 153 16.40 -4.13 -14.04
C LYS A 153 16.46 -5.32 -14.99
N GLU A 154 17.60 -6.03 -15.03
CA GLU A 154 17.70 -7.24 -15.84
C GLU A 154 16.82 -8.37 -15.27
N PHE A 155 16.77 -8.54 -13.96
CA PHE A 155 15.83 -9.48 -13.33
C PHE A 155 14.37 -9.17 -13.72
N LEU A 156 13.96 -7.91 -13.64
CA LEU A 156 12.61 -7.48 -14.03
C LEU A 156 12.36 -7.68 -15.53
N ARG A 157 13.37 -7.46 -16.35
CA ARG A 157 13.32 -7.73 -17.80
C ARG A 157 13.03 -9.19 -18.09
N GLN A 158 13.72 -10.10 -17.43
CA GLN A 158 13.49 -11.53 -17.59
C GLN A 158 12.09 -11.95 -17.15
N LYS A 159 11.63 -11.42 -16.03
CA LYS A 159 10.24 -11.61 -15.55
C LYS A 159 9.19 -11.13 -16.55
N LEU A 160 9.41 -9.95 -17.14
CA LEU A 160 8.50 -9.41 -18.15
C LEU A 160 8.48 -10.27 -19.42
N LEU A 161 9.65 -10.70 -19.92
CA LEU A 161 9.72 -11.59 -21.07
C LEU A 161 8.94 -12.89 -20.84
N GLU A 162 9.13 -13.51 -19.66
CA GLU A 162 8.39 -14.73 -19.29
C GLU A 162 6.87 -14.49 -19.25
N LEU A 163 6.43 -13.36 -18.67
CA LEU A 163 5.00 -13.04 -18.57
C LEU A 163 4.39 -12.64 -19.91
N TYR A 164 5.11 -11.91 -20.77
CA TYR A 164 4.65 -11.58 -22.12
C TYR A 164 4.44 -12.84 -22.95
N ASP A 165 5.38 -13.80 -22.90
CA ASP A 165 5.24 -15.10 -23.55
C ASP A 165 4.01 -15.83 -23.04
N LYS A 166 3.87 -16.01 -21.73
CA LYS A 166 2.73 -16.69 -21.10
C LYS A 166 1.37 -16.01 -21.31
N THR A 167 1.34 -14.73 -21.64
CA THR A 167 0.10 -13.96 -21.88
C THR A 167 -0.17 -13.70 -23.35
N GLY A 168 0.70 -14.21 -24.25
CA GLY A 168 0.56 -14.05 -25.71
C GLY A 168 0.82 -12.63 -26.21
N LYS A 169 1.51 -11.79 -25.44
CA LYS A 169 1.87 -10.42 -25.82
C LYS A 169 3.15 -10.40 -26.66
N VAL A 170 3.05 -10.94 -27.87
CA VAL A 170 4.18 -11.14 -28.79
C VAL A 170 4.90 -9.84 -29.14
N ARG A 171 4.13 -8.78 -29.39
CA ARG A 171 4.70 -7.47 -29.77
C ARG A 171 5.57 -6.88 -28.64
N GLU A 172 5.04 -6.87 -27.42
CA GLU A 172 5.75 -6.36 -26.24
C GLU A 172 6.97 -7.22 -25.92
N TYR A 173 6.86 -8.53 -26.08
CA TYR A 173 7.97 -9.46 -25.94
C TYR A 173 9.12 -9.11 -26.90
N MET A 174 8.83 -8.98 -28.21
CA MET A 174 9.86 -8.66 -29.21
C MET A 174 10.49 -7.29 -28.95
N MET A 175 9.67 -6.27 -28.67
CA MET A 175 10.18 -4.93 -28.34
C MET A 175 11.09 -4.91 -27.11
N LEU A 176 10.81 -5.72 -26.08
CA LEU A 176 11.65 -5.79 -24.88
C LEU A 176 12.91 -6.63 -25.12
N LYS A 177 12.81 -7.69 -25.93
CA LYS A 177 13.95 -8.56 -26.29
C LYS A 177 15.01 -7.80 -27.09
N ASP A 178 14.60 -6.93 -28.02
CA ASP A 178 15.50 -6.18 -28.89
C ASP A 178 16.13 -4.95 -28.20
N LYS A 179 15.60 -4.52 -27.07
CA LYS A 179 16.24 -3.51 -26.21
C LYS A 179 17.47 -4.12 -25.53
N LYS A 180 18.66 -3.76 -26.02
CA LYS A 180 19.94 -4.07 -25.36
C LYS A 180 20.17 -3.14 -24.15
#